data_31196746c5679b02a6fed4694e9ab685
#
_entry.id   31196746c5679b02a6fed4694e9ab685
#
_cell.length_a   1.000
_cell.length_b   1.000
_cell.length_c   1.000
_cell.angle_alpha   90.00
_cell.angle_beta   90.00
_cell.angle_gamma   90.00
#
_symmetry.space_group_name_H-M   'P 1'
#
loop_
_entity.id
_entity.type
_entity.pdbx_description
1 polymer ?
#
loop_
_entity_poly.entity_id
_entity_poly.type
_entity_poly.pdbx_seq_one_letter_code
_entity_poly.pdbx_strand_id
1 'polypeptide(L)'
;MYNPLSQSLWVAQRFNNELWEIDPATRKVKAKITVGREPVAMASFAGDSCLLIANNLPEMPSTAYPIAVQLDIVDVPSKKVTGRIMLPNGATDAKSVAVDKNQTYAYVTHLIARYQLPTNQLDRGWMATNTLSIIDLKARKLLTSVLLDNPQKGAANPWSVIVTPDDKQIIVAAAGSQELVRIDRIALHERLAKAKQGEMVTPSV
;
A
#
# COMPACT_ATOMS: atom_id res chain seq x y z
N MET A 1 -5.96 -10.66 -10.37
CA MET A 1 -6.70 -9.48 -10.90
C MET A 1 -6.82 -9.62 -12.42
N TYR A 2 -7.97 -9.40 -13.01
CA TYR A 2 -8.12 -9.27 -14.47
C TYR A 2 -7.78 -7.83 -14.89
N ASN A 3 -6.99 -7.69 -15.94
CA ASN A 3 -6.65 -6.38 -16.53
C ASN A 3 -7.29 -6.28 -17.92
N PRO A 4 -8.20 -5.33 -18.15
CA PRO A 4 -8.94 -5.19 -19.42
C PRO A 4 -8.04 -4.82 -20.59
N LEU A 5 -6.99 -4.01 -20.37
CA LEU A 5 -6.09 -3.56 -21.44
C LEU A 5 -5.30 -4.73 -22.03
N SER A 6 -4.74 -5.59 -21.19
CA SER A 6 -3.97 -6.76 -21.64
C SER A 6 -4.83 -8.00 -21.90
N GLN A 7 -6.12 -7.96 -21.53
CA GLN A 7 -7.05 -9.09 -21.55
C GLN A 7 -6.46 -10.35 -20.85
N SER A 8 -5.76 -10.12 -19.77
CA SER A 8 -5.01 -11.16 -19.05
C SER A 8 -5.30 -11.14 -17.55
N LEU A 9 -5.09 -12.28 -16.92
CA LEU A 9 -5.06 -12.39 -15.46
C LEU A 9 -3.63 -12.09 -14.98
N TRP A 10 -3.54 -11.22 -13.98
CA TRP A 10 -2.30 -10.91 -13.29
C TRP A 10 -2.33 -11.55 -11.90
N VAL A 11 -1.30 -12.32 -11.56
CA VAL A 11 -1.22 -13.12 -10.35
C VAL A 11 0.08 -12.82 -9.62
N ALA A 12 -0.02 -12.38 -8.38
CA ALA A 12 1.13 -12.21 -7.50
C ALA A 12 1.59 -13.58 -6.97
N GLN A 13 2.81 -13.96 -7.31
CA GLN A 13 3.48 -15.17 -6.82
C GLN A 13 4.31 -14.80 -5.59
N ARG A 14 3.65 -14.79 -4.44
CA ARG A 14 4.18 -14.27 -3.19
C ARG A 14 5.60 -14.76 -2.86
N PHE A 15 5.82 -16.06 -2.90
CA PHE A 15 7.09 -16.66 -2.46
C PHE A 15 8.15 -16.74 -3.56
N ASN A 16 7.77 -16.49 -4.82
CA ASN A 16 8.70 -16.42 -5.94
C ASN A 16 9.15 -14.99 -6.22
N ASN A 17 8.54 -13.97 -5.56
CA ASN A 17 8.77 -12.56 -5.82
C ASN A 17 8.53 -12.20 -7.29
N GLU A 18 7.47 -12.75 -7.86
CA GLU A 18 7.12 -12.58 -9.26
C GLU A 18 5.66 -12.15 -9.43
N LEU A 19 5.41 -11.43 -10.50
CA LEU A 19 4.09 -11.17 -11.03
C LEU A 19 3.94 -11.94 -12.34
N TRP A 20 2.90 -12.76 -12.45
CA TRP A 20 2.63 -13.55 -13.64
C TRP A 20 1.46 -12.96 -14.43
N GLU A 21 1.65 -12.83 -15.72
CA GLU A 21 0.58 -12.58 -16.69
C GLU A 21 0.13 -13.92 -17.28
N ILE A 22 -1.17 -14.23 -17.16
CA ILE A 22 -1.76 -15.49 -17.59
C ILE A 22 -2.88 -15.20 -18.58
N ASP A 23 -2.86 -15.88 -19.69
CA ASP A 23 -3.96 -15.87 -20.67
C ASP A 23 -5.13 -16.68 -20.10
N PRO A 24 -6.31 -16.08 -19.87
CA PRO A 24 -7.44 -16.78 -19.27
C PRO A 24 -8.06 -17.84 -20.19
N ALA A 25 -7.95 -17.70 -21.52
CA ALA A 25 -8.51 -18.64 -22.48
C ALA A 25 -7.66 -19.90 -22.61
N THR A 26 -6.33 -19.73 -22.75
CA THR A 26 -5.41 -20.84 -22.94
C THR A 26 -4.81 -21.36 -21.63
N ARG A 27 -4.98 -20.61 -20.53
CA ARG A 27 -4.39 -20.87 -19.19
C ARG A 27 -2.85 -20.91 -19.20
N LYS A 28 -2.21 -20.32 -20.22
CA LYS A 28 -0.75 -20.27 -20.32
C LYS A 28 -0.20 -18.99 -19.72
N VAL A 29 0.98 -19.09 -19.11
CA VAL A 29 1.74 -17.94 -18.64
C VAL A 29 2.34 -17.22 -19.84
N LYS A 30 1.98 -15.94 -20.02
CA LYS A 30 2.49 -15.06 -21.09
C LYS A 30 3.76 -14.35 -20.69
N ALA A 31 3.88 -13.99 -19.41
CA ALA A 31 5.05 -13.31 -18.87
C ALA A 31 5.23 -13.60 -17.37
N LYS A 32 6.50 -13.51 -16.93
CA LYS A 32 6.90 -13.48 -15.52
C LYS A 32 7.76 -12.26 -15.29
N ILE A 33 7.44 -11.47 -14.30
CA ILE A 33 8.11 -10.21 -13.99
C ILE A 33 8.58 -10.30 -12.54
N THR A 34 9.88 -10.15 -12.31
CA THR A 34 10.44 -10.06 -10.96
C THR A 34 10.02 -8.73 -10.35
N VAL A 35 9.45 -8.77 -9.16
CA VAL A 35 9.01 -7.63 -8.35
C VAL A 35 9.64 -7.70 -6.98
N GLY A 36 9.26 -6.81 -6.08
CA GLY A 36 9.75 -6.79 -4.71
C GLY A 36 9.37 -8.03 -3.89
N ARG A 37 9.86 -8.05 -2.67
CA ARG A 37 9.78 -9.23 -1.80
C ARG A 37 8.37 -9.49 -1.32
N GLU A 38 7.85 -10.68 -1.60
CA GLU A 38 6.51 -11.16 -1.24
C GLU A 38 5.39 -10.24 -1.75
N PRO A 39 5.14 -10.15 -3.07
CA PRO A 39 4.01 -9.40 -3.60
C PRO A 39 2.69 -10.03 -3.14
N VAL A 40 1.79 -9.24 -2.54
CA VAL A 40 0.54 -9.74 -1.94
C VAL A 40 -0.72 -9.07 -2.49
N ALA A 41 -0.61 -7.83 -2.97
CA ALA A 41 -1.74 -7.11 -3.52
C ALA A 41 -1.34 -6.28 -4.74
N MET A 42 -2.31 -6.00 -5.60
CA MET A 42 -2.12 -5.16 -6.76
C MET A 42 -3.40 -4.39 -7.11
N ALA A 43 -3.23 -3.21 -7.69
CA ALA A 43 -4.31 -2.43 -8.27
C ALA A 43 -3.86 -1.83 -9.60
N SER A 44 -4.78 -1.70 -10.57
CA SER A 44 -4.50 -1.03 -11.83
C SER A 44 -4.73 0.47 -11.74
N PHE A 45 -3.99 1.22 -12.54
CA PHE A 45 -4.16 2.66 -12.71
C PHE A 45 -3.68 3.12 -14.10
N ALA A 46 -3.78 4.41 -14.37
CA ALA A 46 -3.45 5.01 -15.67
C ALA A 46 -4.17 4.31 -16.85
N GLY A 47 -5.50 4.11 -16.72
CA GLY A 47 -6.30 3.42 -17.72
C GLY A 47 -5.88 1.97 -17.93
N ASP A 48 -5.56 1.26 -16.85
CA ASP A 48 -5.08 -0.14 -16.83
C ASP A 48 -3.71 -0.38 -17.47
N SER A 49 -2.99 0.68 -17.87
CA SER A 49 -1.65 0.55 -18.41
C SER A 49 -0.56 0.35 -17.36
N CYS A 50 -0.85 0.60 -16.09
CA CYS A 50 0.07 0.41 -14.98
C CYS A 50 -0.56 -0.42 -13.87
N LEU A 51 0.27 -1.20 -13.17
CA LEU A 51 -0.09 -1.91 -11.93
C LEU A 51 0.76 -1.39 -10.79
N LEU A 52 0.13 -1.07 -9.67
CA LEU A 52 0.79 -0.81 -8.40
C LEU A 52 0.78 -2.09 -7.58
N ILE A 53 1.96 -2.58 -7.21
CA ILE A 53 2.15 -3.84 -6.48
C ILE A 53 2.55 -3.53 -5.05
N ALA A 54 1.81 -4.06 -4.09
CA ALA A 54 2.20 -4.02 -2.68
C ALA A 54 3.03 -5.25 -2.34
N ASN A 55 4.28 -5.00 -1.91
CA ASN A 55 5.19 -6.04 -1.43
C ASN A 55 5.11 -6.12 0.10
N ASN A 56 5.15 -7.32 0.64
CA ASN A 56 4.92 -7.54 2.07
C ASN A 56 6.15 -7.21 2.93
N LEU A 57 7.36 -7.46 2.41
CA LEU A 57 8.60 -7.35 3.17
C LEU A 57 9.61 -6.41 2.48
N PRO A 58 10.45 -5.72 3.27
CA PRO A 58 11.59 -4.96 2.74
C PRO A 58 12.58 -5.86 2.02
N GLU A 59 13.20 -5.35 0.96
CA GLU A 59 14.29 -6.04 0.24
C GLU A 59 15.68 -5.74 0.83
N MET A 60 15.81 -4.60 1.52
CA MET A 60 17.10 -4.16 2.06
C MET A 60 17.57 -5.07 3.19
N PRO A 61 18.89 -5.21 3.37
CA PRO A 61 19.43 -5.89 4.54
C PRO A 61 19.04 -5.15 5.83
N SER A 62 18.92 -5.90 6.93
CA SER A 62 18.49 -5.36 8.25
C SER A 62 19.41 -4.30 8.84
N THR A 63 20.60 -4.14 8.29
CA THR A 63 21.60 -3.12 8.65
C THR A 63 21.48 -1.83 7.83
N ALA A 64 20.64 -1.80 6.80
CA ALA A 64 20.44 -0.61 5.96
C ALA A 64 19.63 0.46 6.69
N TYR A 65 19.72 1.69 6.18
CA TYR A 65 18.87 2.81 6.58
C TYR A 65 18.57 3.71 5.39
N PRO A 66 17.31 4.03 5.08
CA PRO A 66 16.08 3.49 5.72
C PRO A 66 15.82 2.03 5.37
N ILE A 67 15.04 1.33 6.21
CA ILE A 67 14.49 0.01 5.91
C ILE A 67 12.98 0.17 5.74
N ALA A 68 12.46 -0.12 4.56
CA ALA A 68 11.04 -0.01 4.26
C ALA A 68 10.63 -0.89 3.10
N VAL A 69 9.38 -1.30 3.12
CA VAL A 69 8.72 -1.89 1.96
C VAL A 69 8.72 -0.90 0.81
N GLN A 70 8.91 -1.40 -0.39
CA GLN A 70 8.73 -0.66 -1.64
C GLN A 70 7.51 -1.19 -2.37
N LEU A 71 6.79 -0.27 -3.01
CA LEU A 71 5.74 -0.60 -3.96
C LEU A 71 6.36 -0.58 -5.36
N ASP A 72 6.07 -1.60 -6.17
CA ASP A 72 6.52 -1.62 -7.56
C ASP A 72 5.45 -1.05 -8.49
N ILE A 73 5.88 -0.33 -9.51
CA ILE A 73 5.04 0.08 -10.62
C ILE A 73 5.43 -0.76 -11.84
N VAL A 74 4.51 -1.59 -12.30
CA VAL A 74 4.68 -2.42 -13.48
C VAL A 74 3.92 -1.80 -14.64
N ASP A 75 4.64 -1.57 -15.74
CA ASP A 75 4.04 -1.15 -17.00
C ASP A 75 3.51 -2.38 -17.75
N VAL A 76 2.21 -2.39 -17.99
CA VAL A 76 1.50 -3.54 -18.56
C VAL A 76 1.92 -3.83 -20.01
N PRO A 77 2.05 -2.82 -20.90
CA PRO A 77 2.52 -3.06 -22.27
C PRO A 77 3.93 -3.62 -22.36
N SER A 78 4.88 -3.01 -21.65
CA SER A 78 6.29 -3.43 -21.73
C SER A 78 6.64 -4.61 -20.82
N LYS A 79 5.74 -4.95 -19.86
CA LYS A 79 5.94 -6.04 -18.88
C LYS A 79 7.20 -5.85 -18.03
N LYS A 80 7.45 -4.61 -17.61
CA LYS A 80 8.63 -4.24 -16.83
C LYS A 80 8.24 -3.42 -15.61
N VAL A 81 9.04 -3.56 -14.54
CA VAL A 81 9.02 -2.61 -13.43
C VAL A 81 9.61 -1.29 -13.92
N THR A 82 8.82 -0.22 -13.90
CA THR A 82 9.20 1.12 -14.39
C THR A 82 9.40 2.13 -13.28
N GLY A 83 9.12 1.75 -12.05
CA GLY A 83 9.31 2.62 -10.88
C GLY A 83 9.11 1.87 -9.58
N ARG A 84 9.66 2.44 -8.52
CA ARG A 84 9.50 1.98 -7.14
C ARG A 84 9.19 3.14 -6.23
N ILE A 85 8.28 2.94 -5.30
CA ILE A 85 7.90 3.93 -4.30
C ILE A 85 8.23 3.37 -2.94
N MET A 86 9.17 4.00 -2.24
CA MET A 86 9.52 3.61 -0.88
C MET A 86 8.49 4.16 0.10
N LEU A 87 8.00 3.31 0.99
CA LEU A 87 7.17 3.71 2.12
C LEU A 87 8.04 4.27 3.27
N PRO A 88 7.46 4.84 4.33
CA PRO A 88 8.23 5.40 5.44
C PRO A 88 9.18 4.37 6.07
N ASN A 89 10.28 4.85 6.66
CA ASN A 89 11.21 3.99 7.39
C ASN A 89 10.50 3.16 8.45
N GLY A 90 10.78 1.87 8.49
CA GLY A 90 10.10 0.90 9.34
C GLY A 90 8.85 0.29 8.71
N ALA A 91 8.41 0.76 7.53
CA ALA A 91 7.25 0.18 6.86
C ALA A 91 7.50 -1.29 6.48
N THR A 92 6.56 -2.12 6.88
CA THR A 92 6.53 -3.56 6.61
C THR A 92 5.08 -4.03 6.52
N ASP A 93 4.88 -5.25 6.07
CA ASP A 93 3.57 -5.91 6.09
C ASP A 93 2.51 -5.16 5.27
N ALA A 94 2.87 -4.67 4.08
CA ALA A 94 1.90 -4.08 3.17
C ALA A 94 0.95 -5.16 2.66
N LYS A 95 -0.35 -5.04 3.00
CA LYS A 95 -1.35 -6.10 2.77
C LYS A 95 -2.30 -5.83 1.63
N SER A 96 -2.65 -4.59 1.41
CA SER A 96 -3.70 -4.23 0.47
C SER A 96 -3.43 -2.88 -0.19
N VAL A 97 -3.93 -2.75 -1.40
CA VAL A 97 -3.91 -1.50 -2.16
C VAL A 97 -5.26 -1.27 -2.82
N ALA A 98 -5.78 -0.05 -2.70
CA ALA A 98 -6.96 0.42 -3.40
C ALA A 98 -6.64 1.72 -4.14
N VAL A 99 -7.24 1.90 -5.32
CA VAL A 99 -7.10 3.11 -6.15
C VAL A 99 -8.43 3.84 -6.17
N ASP A 100 -8.40 5.17 -6.08
CA ASP A 100 -9.60 5.99 -6.20
C ASP A 100 -10.17 5.96 -7.62
N LYS A 101 -11.43 6.35 -7.77
CA LYS A 101 -12.16 6.29 -9.03
C LYS A 101 -11.47 7.06 -10.16
N ASN A 102 -10.84 8.19 -9.83
CA ASN A 102 -10.15 9.04 -10.80
C ASN A 102 -8.70 8.59 -11.05
N GLN A 103 -8.23 7.53 -10.38
CA GLN A 103 -6.86 7.02 -10.49
C GLN A 103 -5.80 8.09 -10.16
N THR A 104 -6.14 8.98 -9.24
CA THR A 104 -5.26 10.06 -8.77
C THR A 104 -4.43 9.59 -7.58
N TYR A 105 -5.07 8.84 -6.67
CA TYR A 105 -4.45 8.36 -5.45
C TYR A 105 -4.62 6.85 -5.28
N ALA A 106 -3.61 6.24 -4.67
CA ALA A 106 -3.74 4.90 -4.12
C ALA A 106 -3.54 4.93 -2.61
N TYR A 107 -4.19 3.99 -1.94
CA TYR A 107 -4.19 3.80 -0.49
C TYR A 107 -3.63 2.42 -0.19
N VAL A 108 -2.61 2.38 0.68
CA VAL A 108 -1.90 1.14 1.01
C VAL A 108 -1.89 0.94 2.51
N THR A 109 -2.41 -0.19 2.97
CA THR A 109 -2.36 -0.58 4.39
C THR A 109 -1.04 -1.28 4.70
N HIS A 110 -0.39 -0.88 5.80
CA HIS A 110 0.86 -1.49 6.26
C HIS A 110 1.10 -1.19 7.74
N LEU A 111 2.16 -1.76 8.28
CA LEU A 111 2.68 -1.43 9.60
C LEU A 111 3.92 -0.53 9.47
N ILE A 112 4.15 0.31 10.48
CA ILE A 112 5.45 0.95 10.70
C ILE A 112 6.04 0.39 11.99
N ALA A 113 7.12 -0.38 11.86
CA ALA A 113 7.85 -0.94 12.99
C ALA A 113 8.90 0.05 13.50
N ARG A 114 8.91 0.32 14.80
CA ARG A 114 9.94 1.12 15.46
C ARG A 114 11.15 0.24 15.85
N TYR A 115 11.74 -0.41 14.86
CA TYR A 115 12.81 -1.41 15.07
C TYR A 115 14.08 -0.87 15.73
N GLN A 116 14.25 0.45 15.78
CA GLN A 116 15.40 1.13 16.41
C GLN A 116 15.20 1.38 17.92
N LEU A 117 14.00 1.14 18.45
CA LEU A 117 13.73 1.30 19.88
C LEU A 117 13.88 -0.03 20.59
N PRO A 118 14.60 -0.07 21.73
CA PRO A 118 14.62 -1.25 22.58
C PRO A 118 13.22 -1.59 23.11
N THR A 119 12.92 -2.88 23.23
CA THR A 119 11.60 -3.37 23.67
C THR A 119 11.23 -2.97 25.10
N ASN A 120 12.19 -2.52 25.91
CA ASN A 120 11.96 -2.00 27.25
C ASN A 120 11.53 -0.52 27.27
N GLN A 121 11.40 0.13 26.10
CA GLN A 121 10.95 1.52 25.99
C GLN A 121 9.51 1.63 25.45
N LEU A 122 8.65 0.71 25.87
CA LEU A 122 7.22 0.70 25.48
C LEU A 122 6.44 1.94 25.95
N ASP A 123 6.92 2.62 26.99
CA ASP A 123 6.40 3.92 27.45
C ASP A 123 6.52 5.04 26.40
N ARG A 124 7.37 4.86 25.41
CA ARG A 124 7.52 5.79 24.27
C ARG A 124 6.54 5.58 23.13
N GLY A 125 5.57 4.71 23.31
CA GLY A 125 4.52 4.40 22.36
C GLY A 125 4.65 3.00 21.74
N TRP A 126 3.79 2.72 20.81
CA TRP A 126 3.62 1.39 20.22
C TRP A 126 4.85 1.01 19.37
N MET A 127 5.31 -0.24 19.53
CA MET A 127 6.43 -0.79 18.75
C MET A 127 6.10 -0.95 17.26
N ALA A 128 4.84 -1.19 16.95
CA ALA A 128 4.32 -1.19 15.60
C ALA A 128 3.06 -0.33 15.56
N THR A 129 2.96 0.51 14.55
CA THR A 129 1.78 1.36 14.31
C THR A 129 1.09 0.94 13.03
N ASN A 130 -0.23 0.93 13.07
CA ASN A 130 -1.08 0.58 11.94
C ASN A 130 -1.29 1.82 11.07
N THR A 131 -1.02 1.69 9.78
CA THR A 131 -0.80 2.85 8.92
C THR A 131 -1.52 2.70 7.59
N LEU A 132 -2.01 3.81 7.06
CA LEU A 132 -2.50 3.97 5.70
C LEU A 132 -1.59 4.97 4.98
N SER A 133 -0.84 4.50 3.98
CA SER A 133 -0.07 5.38 3.09
C SER A 133 -0.90 5.82 1.90
N ILE A 134 -0.76 7.09 1.53
CA ILE A 134 -1.42 7.71 0.38
C ILE A 134 -0.36 7.96 -0.68
N ILE A 135 -0.57 7.41 -1.86
CA ILE A 135 0.33 7.48 -3.00
C ILE A 135 -0.27 8.44 -4.04
N ASP A 136 0.50 9.43 -4.48
CA ASP A 136 0.18 10.21 -5.67
C ASP A 136 0.59 9.40 -6.91
N LEU A 137 -0.40 8.90 -7.64
CA LEU A 137 -0.17 8.01 -8.79
C LEU A 137 0.38 8.77 -10.00
N LYS A 138 0.05 10.07 -10.15
CA LYS A 138 0.58 10.91 -11.23
C LYS A 138 2.04 11.24 -11.01
N ALA A 139 2.38 11.65 -9.78
CA ALA A 139 3.76 11.96 -9.41
C ALA A 139 4.59 10.68 -9.13
N ARG A 140 3.96 9.51 -9.02
CA ARG A 140 4.55 8.21 -8.68
C ARG A 140 5.39 8.29 -7.40
N LYS A 141 4.83 8.88 -6.35
CA LYS A 141 5.51 9.07 -5.08
C LYS A 141 4.57 8.93 -3.89
N LEU A 142 5.15 8.64 -2.73
CA LEU A 142 4.45 8.74 -1.46
C LEU A 142 4.05 10.20 -1.22
N LEU A 143 2.76 10.44 -1.00
CA LEU A 143 2.25 11.74 -0.60
C LEU A 143 2.42 11.92 0.91
N THR A 144 1.88 10.99 1.68
CA THR A 144 1.96 10.96 3.15
C THR A 144 1.53 9.60 3.68
N SER A 145 1.67 9.43 5.00
CA SER A 145 1.14 8.28 5.74
C SER A 145 0.37 8.78 6.95
N VAL A 146 -0.81 8.22 7.18
CA VAL A 146 -1.66 8.53 8.32
C VAL A 146 -1.75 7.31 9.23
N LEU A 147 -1.68 7.53 10.54
CA LEU A 147 -1.86 6.46 11.52
C LEU A 147 -3.33 6.10 11.63
N LEU A 148 -3.64 4.82 11.68
CA LEU A 148 -4.98 4.30 11.95
C LEU A 148 -5.23 4.14 13.44
N ASP A 149 -4.16 4.08 14.22
CA ASP A 149 -4.19 4.00 15.68
C ASP A 149 -4.48 5.37 16.30
N ASN A 150 -5.20 5.37 17.40
CA ASN A 150 -5.25 6.49 18.32
C ASN A 150 -4.56 6.12 19.64
N PRO A 151 -4.27 7.09 20.55
CA PRO A 151 -3.54 6.80 21.79
C PRO A 151 -4.19 5.76 22.71
N GLN A 152 -5.51 5.58 22.64
CA GLN A 152 -6.27 4.68 23.49
C GLN A 152 -6.61 3.34 22.81
N LYS A 153 -6.57 3.30 21.47
CA LYS A 153 -7.05 2.15 20.70
C LYS A 153 -6.27 1.97 19.40
N GLY A 154 -5.77 0.76 19.18
CA GLY A 154 -5.12 0.39 17.94
C GLY A 154 -6.12 -0.19 16.94
N ALA A 155 -5.98 0.17 15.67
CA ALA A 155 -6.66 -0.47 14.54
C ALA A 155 -5.81 -1.65 14.05
N ALA A 156 -5.69 -2.67 14.91
CA ALA A 156 -4.68 -3.72 14.78
C ALA A 156 -4.81 -4.54 13.49
N ASN A 157 -3.66 -4.73 12.82
CA ASN A 157 -3.50 -5.53 11.63
C ASN A 157 -4.44 -5.08 10.47
N PRO A 158 -4.18 -3.93 9.85
CA PRO A 158 -4.98 -3.40 8.75
C PRO A 158 -4.80 -4.27 7.50
N TRP A 159 -5.70 -5.22 7.32
CA TRP A 159 -5.59 -6.31 6.35
C TRP A 159 -6.02 -5.92 4.94
N SER A 160 -7.08 -5.13 4.82
CA SER A 160 -7.65 -4.76 3.53
C SER A 160 -8.08 -3.30 3.52
N VAL A 161 -8.01 -2.68 2.36
CA VAL A 161 -8.53 -1.33 2.11
C VAL A 161 -9.35 -1.31 0.83
N ILE A 162 -10.44 -0.56 0.86
CA ILE A 162 -11.24 -0.24 -0.32
C ILE A 162 -11.56 1.25 -0.34
N VAL A 163 -11.81 1.78 -1.52
CA VAL A 163 -12.48 3.07 -1.73
C VAL A 163 -13.93 2.78 -2.13
N THR A 164 -14.88 3.47 -1.53
CA THR A 164 -16.30 3.26 -1.86
C THR A 164 -16.61 3.67 -3.31
N PRO A 165 -17.60 3.05 -3.97
CA PRO A 165 -17.93 3.34 -5.37
C PRO A 165 -18.30 4.79 -5.65
N ASP A 166 -18.82 5.52 -4.64
CA ASP A 166 -19.12 6.95 -4.70
C ASP A 166 -17.88 7.84 -4.47
N ASP A 167 -16.71 7.22 -4.26
CA ASP A 167 -15.40 7.85 -4.08
C ASP A 167 -15.29 8.75 -2.83
N LYS A 168 -16.21 8.59 -1.86
CA LYS A 168 -16.27 9.46 -0.69
C LYS A 168 -15.55 8.91 0.53
N GLN A 169 -15.46 7.58 0.64
CA GLN A 169 -14.92 6.96 1.85
C GLN A 169 -13.83 5.96 1.53
N ILE A 170 -12.90 5.84 2.47
CA ILE A 170 -11.94 4.75 2.54
C ILE A 170 -12.35 3.86 3.70
N ILE A 171 -12.48 2.56 3.46
CA ILE A 171 -12.79 1.57 4.48
C ILE A 171 -11.58 0.66 4.65
N VAL A 172 -11.09 0.54 5.88
CA VAL A 172 -9.99 -0.37 6.22
C VAL A 172 -10.51 -1.45 7.16
N ALA A 173 -10.28 -2.70 6.81
CA ALA A 173 -10.55 -3.83 7.70
C ALA A 173 -9.34 -4.07 8.62
N ALA A 174 -9.51 -3.80 9.90
CA ALA A 174 -8.52 -4.05 10.94
C ALA A 174 -8.78 -5.44 11.53
N ALA A 175 -8.13 -6.46 10.97
CA ALA A 175 -8.40 -7.86 11.29
C ALA A 175 -8.04 -8.24 12.74
N GLY A 176 -6.99 -7.64 13.30
CA GLY A 176 -6.56 -7.90 14.67
C GLY A 176 -7.48 -7.31 15.74
N SER A 177 -8.12 -6.17 15.47
CA SER A 177 -9.11 -5.56 16.35
C SER A 177 -10.55 -5.92 15.98
N GLN A 178 -10.78 -6.67 14.88
CA GLN A 178 -12.10 -7.07 14.39
C GLN A 178 -13.02 -5.87 14.09
N GLU A 179 -12.45 -4.83 13.45
CA GLU A 179 -13.13 -3.57 13.21
C GLU A 179 -13.03 -3.13 11.76
N LEU A 180 -13.96 -2.23 11.38
CA LEU A 180 -13.88 -1.46 10.16
C LEU A 180 -13.58 0.01 10.50
N VAL A 181 -12.45 0.49 10.05
CA VAL A 181 -12.09 1.91 10.14
C VAL A 181 -12.65 2.62 8.92
N ARG A 182 -13.52 3.57 9.14
CA ARG A 182 -14.13 4.41 8.11
C ARG A 182 -13.49 5.79 8.10
N ILE A 183 -12.97 6.21 6.98
CA ILE A 183 -12.32 7.50 6.80
C ILE A 183 -13.07 8.29 5.72
N ASP A 184 -13.46 9.52 6.03
CA ASP A 184 -13.95 10.46 5.03
C ASP A 184 -12.77 10.88 4.14
N ARG A 185 -12.76 10.37 2.89
CA ARG A 185 -11.67 10.58 1.94
C ARG A 185 -11.53 12.06 1.55
N ILE A 186 -12.66 12.74 1.37
CA ILE A 186 -12.66 14.15 0.95
C ILE A 186 -12.09 15.03 2.07
N ALA A 187 -12.63 14.88 3.28
CA ALA A 187 -12.16 15.61 4.45
C ALA A 187 -10.67 15.32 4.76
N LEU A 188 -10.22 14.06 4.57
CA LEU A 188 -8.81 13.70 4.71
C LEU A 188 -7.94 14.50 3.74
N HIS A 189 -8.26 14.51 2.46
CA HIS A 189 -7.48 15.23 1.45
C HIS A 189 -7.52 16.75 1.64
N GLU A 190 -8.66 17.32 2.06
CA GLU A 190 -8.75 18.74 2.41
C GLU A 190 -7.84 19.12 3.58
N ARG A 191 -7.74 18.26 4.61
CA ARG A 191 -6.82 18.47 5.73
C ARG A 191 -5.37 18.37 5.30
N LEU A 192 -5.04 17.35 4.51
CA LEU A 192 -3.68 17.17 3.98
C LEU A 192 -3.24 18.37 3.13
N ALA A 193 -4.14 18.94 2.34
CA ALA A 193 -3.86 20.14 1.54
C ALA A 193 -3.57 21.39 2.39
N LYS A 194 -4.13 21.46 3.60
CA LYS A 194 -3.93 22.56 4.57
C LYS A 194 -2.77 22.32 5.53
N ALA A 195 -2.32 21.08 5.69
CA ALA A 195 -1.25 20.73 6.61
C ALA A 195 0.09 21.34 6.15
N LYS A 196 0.83 21.88 7.11
CA LYS A 196 2.20 22.33 6.84
C LYS A 196 3.13 21.12 6.77
N GLN A 197 4.23 21.27 6.02
CA GLN A 197 5.24 20.20 5.95
C GLN A 197 5.75 19.86 7.35
N GLY A 198 5.66 18.58 7.72
CA GLY A 198 6.05 18.09 9.06
C GLY A 198 4.94 18.17 10.12
N GLU A 199 3.76 18.70 9.79
CA GLU A 199 2.61 18.69 10.69
C GLU A 199 2.00 17.28 10.74
N MET A 200 1.74 16.78 11.95
CA MET A 200 1.08 15.50 12.16
C MET A 200 -0.42 15.68 11.96
N VAL A 201 -0.96 15.09 10.88
CA VAL A 201 -2.41 15.05 10.63
C VAL A 201 -2.94 13.72 11.18
N THR A 202 -3.74 13.77 12.23
CA THR A 202 -4.48 12.61 12.72
C THR A 202 -5.79 12.47 11.94
N PRO A 203 -6.16 11.26 11.49
CA PRO A 203 -7.51 11.06 11.02
C PRO A 203 -8.45 11.32 12.20
N SER A 204 -9.37 12.28 12.09
CA SER A 204 -10.45 12.34 13.07
C SER A 204 -11.39 11.20 12.76
N VAL A 205 -11.56 10.37 13.72
CA VAL A 205 -12.66 9.41 13.79
C VAL A 205 -13.99 10.17 13.91
#